data_7929443824fc1ac175f3b406bba21a34
#
_entry.id   7929443824fc1ac175f3b406bba21a34
#
_cell.length_a   1.000
_cell.length_b   1.000
_cell.length_c   1.000
_cell.angle_alpha   90.00
_cell.angle_beta   90.00
_cell.angle_gamma   90.00
#
_symmetry.space_group_name_H-M   'P 1'
#
loop_
_entity.id
_entity.type
_entity.pdbx_description
1 polymer ?
#
loop_
_entity_poly.entity_id
_entity_poly.type
_entity_poly.pdbx_seq_one_letter_code
_entity_poly.pdbx_strand_id
1 'polypeptide(L)'
;MSNPWNQWLDGLPADQKTALIESLYSRGEIQRSAHADEKNIPIICTPASELLVNQTVPFVDVFGLMPQYQALAFQDHGNLLLKGPKGNGKSLSIRAAAFAWRIPLVVVECSENTKDLQLIGRYVLVGRETKFVLSGLPKAIRIANEVGRCILLFEEFNALTPQSQKMLNGVLQERAVEVDSLGQTFRLNQGCTVWFTGTMNPSVYGGTYDLNEDLKSRMSEIETDYPPTEYEKQIIRANLGQMDAAMEDITDLMLRFAKESRQKAIGYALSTRDIVRTLQTVRTNGLKPALQMLVCKYEGEERKTALARVGSIFKGATVTEFWDGK
;
A
#
# COMPACT_ATOMS: atom_id res chain seq x y z
N MET A 1 4.42 18.22 31.26
CA MET A 1 5.03 19.09 32.29
C MET A 1 6.31 19.64 31.72
N SER A 2 6.40 20.95 31.49
CA SER A 2 7.62 21.59 30.97
C SER A 2 8.76 21.39 32.00
N ASN A 3 9.90 20.95 31.50
CA ASN A 3 11.12 20.76 32.31
C ASN A 3 11.45 22.07 33.02
N PRO A 4 11.62 22.10 34.37
CA PRO A 4 11.95 23.32 35.13
C PRO A 4 13.17 24.05 34.58
N TRP A 5 14.14 23.36 34.01
CA TRP A 5 15.31 23.90 33.36
C TRP A 5 15.02 24.78 32.16
N ASN A 6 14.01 24.42 31.34
CA ASN A 6 13.64 25.21 30.17
C ASN A 6 12.99 26.54 30.58
N GLN A 7 12.14 26.52 31.63
CA GLN A 7 11.52 27.74 32.13
C GLN A 7 12.57 28.72 32.72
N TRP A 8 13.58 28.19 33.39
CA TRP A 8 14.67 28.99 33.92
C TRP A 8 15.56 29.59 32.82
N LEU A 9 15.92 28.77 31.80
CA LEU A 9 16.68 29.22 30.64
C LEU A 9 15.92 30.26 29.81
N ASP A 10 14.63 30.14 29.67
CA ASP A 10 13.81 31.08 28.92
C ASP A 10 13.62 32.43 29.65
N GLY A 11 13.85 32.47 30.94
CA GLY A 11 13.86 33.68 31.75
C GLY A 11 15.16 34.49 31.71
N LEU A 12 16.25 33.94 31.13
CA LEU A 12 17.53 34.65 31.02
C LEU A 12 17.56 35.64 29.84
N PRO A 13 18.23 36.81 29.97
CA PRO A 13 18.56 37.66 28.83
C PRO A 13 19.33 36.88 27.75
N ALA A 14 19.11 37.23 26.48
CA ALA A 14 19.59 36.45 25.31
C ALA A 14 21.14 36.33 25.29
N ASP A 15 21.86 37.39 25.72
CA ASP A 15 23.30 37.40 25.84
C ASP A 15 23.82 36.46 26.93
N GLN A 16 23.17 36.45 28.10
CA GLN A 16 23.50 35.53 29.20
C GLN A 16 23.17 34.08 28.89
N LYS A 17 22.06 33.84 28.18
CA LYS A 17 21.69 32.51 27.72
C LYS A 17 22.73 31.96 26.75
N THR A 18 23.17 32.76 25.78
CA THR A 18 24.20 32.38 24.81
C THR A 18 25.54 32.09 25.47
N ALA A 19 25.99 32.97 26.36
CA ALA A 19 27.23 32.81 27.09
C ALA A 19 27.27 31.58 28.00
N LEU A 20 26.15 31.26 28.65
CA LEU A 20 25.98 30.04 29.45
C LEU A 20 26.05 28.78 28.59
N ILE A 21 25.35 28.75 27.49
CA ILE A 21 25.34 27.62 26.56
C ILE A 21 26.74 27.37 26.00
N GLU A 22 27.46 28.41 25.57
CA GLU A 22 28.84 28.29 25.09
C GLU A 22 29.81 27.82 26.19
N SER A 23 29.61 28.25 27.41
CA SER A 23 30.40 27.80 28.58
C SER A 23 30.18 26.31 28.85
N LEU A 24 28.94 25.80 28.74
CA LEU A 24 28.60 24.39 28.93
C LEU A 24 29.20 23.52 27.83
N TYR A 25 29.19 24.00 26.57
CA TYR A 25 29.86 23.34 25.46
C TYR A 25 31.37 23.26 25.64
N SER A 26 32.02 24.35 26.06
CA SER A 26 33.46 24.40 26.27
C SER A 26 33.94 23.49 27.39
N ARG A 27 33.08 23.19 28.36
CA ARG A 27 33.35 22.26 29.47
C ARG A 27 33.05 20.81 29.14
N GLY A 28 32.47 20.52 27.96
CA GLY A 28 32.02 19.17 27.59
C GLY A 28 30.82 18.66 28.40
N GLU A 29 30.16 19.55 29.17
CA GLU A 29 28.98 19.19 29.97
C GLU A 29 27.73 18.99 29.12
N ILE A 30 27.69 19.63 27.94
CA ILE A 30 26.74 19.36 26.88
C ILE A 30 27.49 19.13 25.56
N GLN A 31 27.10 18.13 24.79
CA GLN A 31 27.60 18.00 23.42
C GLN A 31 26.84 18.98 22.53
N ARG A 32 27.54 19.70 21.64
CA ARG A 32 26.87 20.34 20.51
C ARG A 32 26.15 19.23 19.80
N SER A 33 24.81 19.17 19.94
CA SER A 33 24.05 18.33 19.07
C SER A 33 24.32 18.85 17.65
N ALA A 34 24.64 17.97 16.72
CA ALA A 34 24.74 18.30 15.30
C ALA A 34 23.44 18.92 14.75
N HIS A 35 22.44 19.10 15.60
CA HIS A 35 21.08 19.56 15.35
C HIS A 35 20.86 21.06 15.64
N ALA A 36 21.89 21.81 16.13
CA ALA A 36 21.67 23.22 16.45
C ALA A 36 21.38 24.12 15.24
N ASP A 37 21.73 23.69 14.02
CA ASP A 37 21.44 24.40 12.77
C ASP A 37 20.26 23.82 11.97
N GLU A 38 19.58 22.77 12.48
CA GLU A 38 18.53 22.03 11.73
C GLU A 38 17.20 22.77 11.60
N LYS A 39 16.98 23.87 12.32
CA LYS A 39 15.72 24.63 12.28
C LYS A 39 15.39 25.26 10.92
N ASN A 40 16.32 25.25 9.97
CA ASN A 40 16.15 25.82 8.63
C ASN A 40 16.37 24.85 7.48
N ILE A 41 16.33 23.53 7.71
CA ILE A 41 16.49 22.57 6.62
C ILE A 41 15.25 22.65 5.71
N PRO A 42 15.43 22.92 4.40
CA PRO A 42 14.31 22.98 3.48
C PRO A 42 13.60 21.63 3.39
N ILE A 43 12.27 21.67 3.55
CA ILE A 43 11.43 20.49 3.47
C ILE A 43 10.89 20.33 2.05
N ILE A 44 11.14 19.17 1.43
CA ILE A 44 10.58 18.78 0.15
C ILE A 44 9.33 17.94 0.41
N CYS A 45 8.21 18.34 -0.18
CA CYS A 45 7.00 17.56 -0.27
C CYS A 45 6.55 17.51 -1.73
N THR A 46 6.17 16.34 -2.21
CA THR A 46 5.57 16.20 -3.54
C THR A 46 4.28 17.02 -3.60
N PRO A 47 4.07 17.86 -4.62
CA PRO A 47 2.84 18.64 -4.76
C PRO A 47 1.60 17.76 -4.80
N ALA A 48 0.48 18.25 -4.25
CA ALA A 48 -0.79 17.52 -4.24
C ALA A 48 -1.26 17.11 -5.65
N SER A 49 -1.02 17.96 -6.66
CA SER A 49 -1.37 17.70 -8.06
C SER A 49 -0.66 16.49 -8.67
N GLU A 50 0.58 16.21 -8.25
CA GLU A 50 1.36 15.06 -8.72
C GLU A 50 0.92 13.74 -8.05
N LEU A 51 0.16 13.84 -6.95
CA LEU A 51 -0.37 12.70 -6.22
C LEU A 51 -1.80 12.33 -6.63
N LEU A 52 -2.39 13.06 -7.59
CA LEU A 52 -3.66 12.68 -8.19
C LEU A 52 -3.49 11.44 -9.06
N VAL A 53 -4.38 10.48 -8.89
CA VAL A 53 -4.44 9.30 -9.75
C VAL A 53 -5.05 9.72 -11.09
N ASN A 54 -4.24 9.84 -12.13
CA ASN A 54 -4.67 10.34 -13.43
C ASN A 54 -5.26 9.27 -14.35
N GLN A 55 -4.87 8.01 -14.13
CA GLN A 55 -5.36 6.86 -14.88
C GLN A 55 -5.42 5.63 -13.97
N THR A 56 -6.48 4.83 -14.09
CA THR A 56 -6.61 3.55 -13.40
C THR A 56 -6.79 2.41 -14.39
N VAL A 57 -6.38 1.22 -13.98
CA VAL A 57 -6.86 -0.02 -14.59
C VAL A 57 -8.38 -0.08 -14.37
N PRO A 58 -9.19 -0.56 -15.33
CA PRO A 58 -10.62 -0.70 -15.14
C PRO A 58 -10.96 -1.42 -13.84
N PHE A 59 -11.78 -0.78 -13.02
CA PHE A 59 -12.26 -1.34 -11.76
C PHE A 59 -13.76 -1.58 -11.82
N VAL A 60 -14.18 -2.81 -11.52
CA VAL A 60 -15.59 -3.20 -11.42
C VAL A 60 -15.88 -3.46 -9.95
N ASP A 61 -16.77 -2.68 -9.35
CA ASP A 61 -17.11 -2.78 -7.92
C ASP A 61 -18.10 -3.93 -7.68
N VAL A 62 -17.58 -5.13 -7.67
CA VAL A 62 -18.39 -6.36 -7.50
C VAL A 62 -18.83 -6.61 -6.06
N PHE A 63 -18.20 -5.95 -5.09
CA PHE A 63 -18.49 -6.12 -3.66
C PHE A 63 -19.24 -4.93 -3.06
N GLY A 64 -19.58 -3.91 -3.87
CA GLY A 64 -20.22 -2.69 -3.37
C GLY A 64 -19.29 -1.93 -2.40
N LEU A 65 -18.01 -1.86 -2.70
CA LEU A 65 -17.01 -1.22 -1.83
C LEU A 65 -17.09 0.31 -1.88
N MET A 66 -17.42 0.89 -3.04
CA MET A 66 -17.42 2.34 -3.20
C MET A 66 -18.39 3.06 -2.26
N PRO A 67 -19.67 2.63 -2.08
CA PRO A 67 -20.54 3.22 -1.08
C PRO A 67 -20.03 3.07 0.35
N GLN A 68 -19.42 1.94 0.70
CA GLN A 68 -18.83 1.69 2.01
C GLN A 68 -17.64 2.62 2.26
N TYR A 69 -16.78 2.80 1.26
CA TYR A 69 -15.64 3.71 1.32
C TYR A 69 -16.10 5.15 1.52
N GLN A 70 -17.13 5.57 0.80
CA GLN A 70 -17.68 6.91 0.93
C GLN A 70 -18.22 7.17 2.34
N ALA A 71 -18.87 6.18 2.94
CA ALA A 71 -19.35 6.27 4.31
C ALA A 71 -18.22 6.39 5.33
N LEU A 72 -17.08 5.68 5.12
CA LEU A 72 -15.93 5.68 6.04
C LEU A 72 -14.99 6.86 5.81
N ALA A 73 -14.67 7.19 4.55
CA ALA A 73 -13.62 8.16 4.21
C ALA A 73 -13.89 9.57 4.73
N PHE A 74 -15.15 9.91 5.00
CA PHE A 74 -15.55 11.24 5.45
C PHE A 74 -15.97 11.27 6.94
N GLN A 75 -15.87 10.13 7.63
CA GLN A 75 -16.06 10.07 9.07
C GLN A 75 -14.76 10.39 9.79
N ASP A 76 -14.89 10.99 10.97
CA ASP A 76 -13.76 11.13 11.86
C ASP A 76 -13.32 9.73 12.31
N HIS A 77 -12.01 9.46 12.21
CA HIS A 77 -11.43 8.15 12.47
C HIS A 77 -11.96 6.97 11.62
N GLY A 78 -12.53 7.22 10.44
CA GLY A 78 -13.01 6.20 9.50
C GLY A 78 -11.89 5.42 8.80
N ASN A 79 -10.88 4.92 9.54
CA ASN A 79 -9.77 4.15 8.98
C ASN A 79 -10.26 2.80 8.45
N LEU A 80 -9.67 2.33 7.34
CA LEU A 80 -10.09 1.11 6.65
C LEU A 80 -8.98 0.08 6.56
N LEU A 81 -9.30 -1.18 6.81
CA LEU A 81 -8.45 -2.33 6.54
C LEU A 81 -9.15 -3.31 5.61
N LEU A 82 -8.62 -3.48 4.40
CA LEU A 82 -9.10 -4.47 3.44
C LEU A 82 -8.32 -5.78 3.59
N LYS A 83 -9.03 -6.85 3.91
CA LYS A 83 -8.49 -8.21 3.99
C LYS A 83 -8.94 -9.03 2.80
N GLY A 84 -8.10 -9.95 2.34
CA GLY A 84 -8.50 -10.90 1.28
C GLY A 84 -7.31 -11.45 0.51
N PRO A 85 -7.55 -12.40 -0.40
CA PRO A 85 -6.50 -13.08 -1.13
C PRO A 85 -5.72 -12.13 -2.06
N LYS A 86 -4.51 -12.55 -2.44
CA LYS A 86 -3.64 -11.79 -3.33
C LYS A 86 -4.29 -11.63 -4.71
N GLY A 87 -4.19 -10.43 -5.28
CA GLY A 87 -4.62 -10.17 -6.66
C GLY A 87 -6.13 -10.09 -6.89
N ASN A 88 -6.94 -9.93 -5.82
CA ASN A 88 -8.40 -9.74 -5.91
C ASN A 88 -8.84 -8.27 -6.04
N GLY A 89 -7.90 -7.31 -6.18
CA GLY A 89 -8.22 -5.91 -6.47
C GLY A 89 -8.28 -4.96 -5.28
N LYS A 90 -7.86 -5.34 -4.05
CA LYS A 90 -7.88 -4.48 -2.85
C LYS A 90 -7.25 -3.10 -3.06
N SER A 91 -5.97 -3.05 -3.40
CA SER A 91 -5.28 -1.78 -3.67
C SER A 91 -5.87 -1.02 -4.86
N LEU A 92 -6.33 -1.77 -5.87
CA LEU A 92 -6.96 -1.17 -7.05
C LEU A 92 -8.26 -0.45 -6.68
N SER A 93 -9.07 -0.99 -5.76
CA SER A 93 -10.32 -0.35 -5.32
C SER A 93 -10.07 1.01 -4.64
N ILE A 94 -9.03 1.11 -3.78
CA ILE A 94 -8.64 2.39 -3.16
C ILE A 94 -8.12 3.38 -4.21
N ARG A 95 -7.31 2.92 -5.16
CA ARG A 95 -6.83 3.76 -6.29
C ARG A 95 -7.99 4.24 -7.15
N ALA A 96 -9.00 3.40 -7.40
CA ALA A 96 -10.20 3.78 -8.12
C ALA A 96 -11.04 4.82 -7.36
N ALA A 97 -11.15 4.68 -6.03
CA ALA A 97 -11.79 5.70 -5.19
C ALA A 97 -11.04 7.04 -5.25
N ALA A 98 -9.71 7.03 -5.12
CA ALA A 98 -8.87 8.22 -5.23
C ALA A 98 -9.06 8.92 -6.59
N PHE A 99 -9.11 8.15 -7.69
CA PHE A 99 -9.36 8.67 -9.02
C PHE A 99 -10.77 9.27 -9.15
N ALA A 100 -11.81 8.54 -8.73
CA ALA A 100 -13.20 8.97 -8.84
C ALA A 100 -13.49 10.25 -8.02
N TRP A 101 -12.88 10.36 -6.84
CA TRP A 101 -13.08 11.51 -5.95
C TRP A 101 -12.08 12.64 -6.17
N ARG A 102 -11.09 12.47 -7.04
CA ARG A 102 -10.00 13.41 -7.29
C ARG A 102 -9.27 13.83 -6.01
N ILE A 103 -9.03 12.86 -5.13
CA ILE A 103 -8.30 13.05 -3.87
C ILE A 103 -6.86 12.57 -4.06
N PRO A 104 -5.84 13.35 -3.63
CA PRO A 104 -4.45 12.92 -3.66
C PRO A 104 -4.24 11.60 -2.91
N LEU A 105 -3.44 10.70 -3.49
CA LEU A 105 -3.14 9.39 -2.94
C LEU A 105 -1.64 9.26 -2.62
N VAL A 106 -1.33 9.10 -1.35
CA VAL A 106 0.00 8.71 -0.88
C VAL A 106 0.00 7.20 -0.66
N VAL A 107 0.99 6.51 -1.20
CA VAL A 107 1.12 5.05 -1.06
C VAL A 107 2.40 4.73 -0.30
N VAL A 108 2.29 3.82 0.65
CA VAL A 108 3.40 3.21 1.39
C VAL A 108 3.35 1.71 1.16
N GLU A 109 4.34 1.18 0.47
CA GLU A 109 4.53 -0.26 0.34
C GLU A 109 5.19 -0.79 1.61
N CYS A 110 4.46 -1.59 2.38
CA CYS A 110 4.94 -2.13 3.65
C CYS A 110 5.75 -3.40 3.43
N SER A 111 6.80 -3.53 4.22
CA SER A 111 7.66 -4.71 4.31
C SER A 111 8.21 -4.81 5.73
N GLU A 112 8.86 -5.92 6.07
CA GLU A 112 9.60 -6.05 7.34
C GLU A 112 10.71 -5.00 7.51
N ASN A 113 11.20 -4.43 6.40
CA ASN A 113 12.21 -3.37 6.38
C ASN A 113 11.62 -1.96 6.35
N THR A 114 10.29 -1.82 6.40
CA THR A 114 9.64 -0.52 6.46
C THR A 114 9.89 0.15 7.79
N LYS A 115 10.65 1.24 7.76
CA LYS A 115 11.10 2.03 8.91
C LYS A 115 10.78 3.51 8.69
N ASP A 116 11.34 4.34 9.52
CA ASP A 116 11.14 5.79 9.52
C ASP A 116 11.36 6.44 8.15
N LEU A 117 12.29 5.93 7.33
CA LEU A 117 12.55 6.44 5.99
C LEU A 117 11.31 6.43 5.08
N GLN A 118 10.51 5.35 5.14
CA GLN A 118 9.30 5.19 4.35
C GLN A 118 8.07 5.80 5.02
N LEU A 119 8.03 5.77 6.35
CA LEU A 119 6.89 6.26 7.12
C LEU A 119 6.96 7.76 7.40
N ILE A 120 8.16 8.28 7.68
CA ILE A 120 8.39 9.67 8.13
C ILE A 120 9.08 10.50 7.05
N GLY A 121 10.28 10.08 6.63
CA GLY A 121 11.07 10.82 5.65
C GLY A 121 12.56 10.63 5.81
N ARG A 122 13.33 11.32 4.97
CA ARG A 122 14.78 11.20 4.95
C ARG A 122 15.48 12.47 4.50
N TYR A 123 16.72 12.63 4.95
CA TYR A 123 17.62 13.63 4.40
C TYR A 123 18.12 13.22 3.02
N VAL A 124 18.21 14.20 2.14
CA VAL A 124 18.79 14.07 0.79
C VAL A 124 19.72 15.25 0.54
N LEU A 125 20.79 15.01 -0.21
CA LEU A 125 21.66 16.07 -0.69
C LEU A 125 21.19 16.48 -2.10
N VAL A 126 20.80 17.75 -2.24
CA VAL A 126 20.39 18.32 -3.53
C VAL A 126 21.38 19.46 -3.87
N GLY A 127 22.28 19.20 -4.81
CA GLY A 127 23.40 20.09 -5.06
C GLY A 127 24.35 20.12 -3.86
N ARG A 128 24.46 21.27 -3.18
CA ARG A 128 25.28 21.46 -1.97
C ARG A 128 24.44 21.66 -0.69
N GLU A 129 23.12 21.50 -0.80
CA GLU A 129 22.20 21.72 0.31
C GLU A 129 21.60 20.40 0.79
N THR A 130 21.58 20.20 2.10
CA THR A 130 20.80 19.10 2.71
C THR A 130 19.35 19.51 2.80
N LYS A 131 18.46 18.64 2.31
CA LYS A 131 16.99 18.82 2.36
C LYS A 131 16.34 17.61 2.98
N PHE A 132 15.17 17.80 3.61
CA PHE A 132 14.39 16.71 4.15
C PHE A 132 13.19 16.42 3.23
N VAL A 133 13.09 15.18 2.76
CA VAL A 133 11.97 14.73 1.92
C VAL A 133 10.95 14.01 2.79
N LEU A 134 9.74 14.55 2.85
CA LEU A 134 8.64 13.92 3.57
C LEU A 134 8.22 12.61 2.88
N SER A 135 7.97 11.58 3.68
CA SER A 135 7.41 10.30 3.25
C SER A 135 6.07 10.04 3.95
N GLY A 136 5.41 8.96 3.62
CA GLY A 136 4.18 8.43 4.19
C GLY A 136 3.30 9.39 5.00
N LEU A 137 3.44 9.31 6.30
CA LEU A 137 2.57 9.98 7.29
C LEU A 137 2.62 11.52 7.24
N PRO A 138 3.77 12.19 7.43
CA PRO A 138 3.80 13.65 7.42
C PRO A 138 3.50 14.21 6.02
N LYS A 139 3.82 13.48 4.95
CA LYS A 139 3.43 13.85 3.59
C LYS A 139 1.92 13.89 3.44
N ALA A 140 1.21 12.82 3.86
CA ALA A 140 -0.25 12.76 3.75
C ALA A 140 -0.94 13.86 4.58
N ILE A 141 -0.46 14.11 5.80
CA ILE A 141 -0.97 15.18 6.66
C ILE A 141 -0.75 16.56 6.01
N ARG A 142 0.45 16.83 5.49
CA ARG A 142 0.75 18.10 4.82
C ARG A 142 -0.13 18.32 3.60
N ILE A 143 -0.28 17.31 2.74
CA ILE A 143 -1.16 17.38 1.58
C ILE A 143 -2.62 17.60 1.98
N ALA A 144 -3.12 16.88 2.99
CA ALA A 144 -4.47 17.10 3.49
C ALA A 144 -4.68 18.51 4.01
N ASN A 145 -3.71 19.08 4.71
CA ASN A 145 -3.75 20.48 5.19
C ASN A 145 -3.72 21.49 4.05
N GLU A 146 -3.11 21.15 2.90
CA GLU A 146 -3.04 22.02 1.73
C GLU A 146 -4.35 22.01 0.91
N VAL A 147 -4.91 20.82 0.66
CA VAL A 147 -6.06 20.65 -0.25
C VAL A 147 -7.32 20.12 0.41
N GLY A 148 -7.34 20.02 1.74
CA GLY A 148 -8.47 19.58 2.56
C GLY A 148 -8.53 18.08 2.79
N ARG A 149 -8.06 17.24 1.85
CA ARG A 149 -8.18 15.77 1.93
C ARG A 149 -7.00 15.06 1.30
N CYS A 150 -6.64 13.90 1.87
CA CYS A 150 -5.65 12.98 1.31
C CYS A 150 -6.03 11.54 1.66
N ILE A 151 -5.76 10.60 0.76
CA ILE A 151 -5.82 9.17 1.05
C ILE A 151 -4.40 8.69 1.30
N LEU A 152 -4.19 7.97 2.40
CA LEU A 152 -2.93 7.28 2.69
C LEU A 152 -3.17 5.76 2.65
N LEU A 153 -2.58 5.12 1.66
CA LEU A 153 -2.70 3.68 1.43
C LEU A 153 -1.42 2.96 1.87
N PHE A 154 -1.56 2.06 2.82
CA PHE A 154 -0.55 1.09 3.20
C PHE A 154 -0.82 -0.22 2.46
N GLU A 155 0.05 -0.60 1.53
CA GLU A 155 -0.01 -1.90 0.85
C GLU A 155 0.75 -2.95 1.67
N GLU A 156 0.18 -4.16 1.79
CA GLU A 156 0.71 -5.25 2.61
C GLU A 156 0.92 -4.86 4.08
N PHE A 157 -0.10 -4.24 4.67
CA PHE A 157 -0.06 -3.62 6.00
C PHE A 157 0.44 -4.57 7.11
N ASN A 158 0.13 -5.86 7.00
CA ASN A 158 0.60 -6.90 7.92
C ASN A 158 2.07 -7.32 7.70
N ALA A 159 2.78 -6.73 6.75
CA ALA A 159 4.23 -6.88 6.65
C ALA A 159 5.00 -5.92 7.59
N LEU A 160 4.30 -4.96 8.21
CA LEU A 160 4.91 -4.06 9.20
C LEU A 160 5.30 -4.81 10.48
N THR A 161 6.50 -4.55 10.95
CA THR A 161 6.95 -5.08 12.25
C THR A 161 6.08 -4.57 13.40
N PRO A 162 6.00 -5.31 14.54
CA PRO A 162 5.26 -4.86 15.71
C PRO A 162 5.66 -3.46 16.20
N GLN A 163 6.93 -3.07 16.04
CA GLN A 163 7.43 -1.74 16.39
C GLN A 163 6.83 -0.66 15.49
N SER A 164 6.82 -0.87 14.17
CA SER A 164 6.21 0.07 13.21
C SER A 164 4.70 0.17 13.42
N GLN A 165 4.03 -0.94 13.73
CA GLN A 165 2.60 -0.95 14.08
C GLN A 165 2.31 -0.08 15.32
N LYS A 166 3.18 -0.14 16.33
CA LYS A 166 3.03 0.64 17.58
C LYS A 166 3.12 2.15 17.32
N MET A 167 4.02 2.57 16.43
CA MET A 167 4.13 3.98 16.00
C MET A 167 2.85 4.45 15.32
N LEU A 168 2.25 3.62 14.43
CA LEU A 168 1.02 3.96 13.74
C LEU A 168 -0.17 4.16 14.69
N ASN A 169 -0.25 3.43 15.80
CA ASN A 169 -1.32 3.61 16.79
C ASN A 169 -1.42 5.06 17.28
N GLY A 170 -0.29 5.67 17.62
CA GLY A 170 -0.24 7.07 18.04
C GLY A 170 -0.73 8.02 16.94
N VAL A 171 -0.27 7.82 15.71
CA VAL A 171 -0.65 8.68 14.57
C VAL A 171 -2.13 8.54 14.22
N LEU A 172 -2.67 7.33 14.25
CA LEU A 172 -4.10 7.11 13.97
C LEU A 172 -5.01 7.74 15.02
N GLN A 173 -4.55 7.80 16.27
CA GLN A 173 -5.29 8.41 17.38
C GLN A 173 -5.16 9.93 17.40
N GLU A 174 -3.93 10.44 17.34
CA GLU A 174 -3.63 11.86 17.54
C GLU A 174 -3.77 12.69 16.25
N ARG A 175 -3.86 12.03 15.09
CA ARG A 175 -3.82 12.68 13.78
C ARG A 175 -2.61 13.62 13.63
N ALA A 176 -1.52 13.22 14.25
CA ALA A 176 -0.27 13.95 14.25
C ALA A 176 0.92 13.00 14.23
N VAL A 177 2.02 13.45 13.66
CA VAL A 177 3.29 12.73 13.65
C VAL A 177 4.41 13.70 14.02
N GLU A 178 5.19 13.32 14.99
CA GLU A 178 6.41 14.02 15.36
C GLU A 178 7.56 13.52 14.49
N VAL A 179 8.31 14.45 13.94
CA VAL A 179 9.50 14.18 13.14
C VAL A 179 10.69 14.70 13.93
N ASP A 180 11.23 13.84 14.80
CA ASP A 180 12.30 14.18 15.75
C ASP A 180 13.51 14.80 15.06
N SER A 181 13.89 14.25 13.91
CA SER A 181 15.00 14.76 13.10
C SER A 181 14.83 16.20 12.62
N LEU A 182 13.59 16.70 12.53
CA LEU A 182 13.28 18.10 12.22
C LEU A 182 12.88 18.93 13.44
N GLY A 183 12.67 18.29 14.59
CA GLY A 183 12.07 18.93 15.76
C GLY A 183 10.67 19.53 15.45
N GLN A 184 9.91 18.92 14.55
CA GLN A 184 8.61 19.41 14.08
C GLN A 184 7.53 18.35 14.23
N THR A 185 6.33 18.80 14.59
CA THR A 185 5.13 17.98 14.62
C THR A 185 4.22 18.36 13.46
N PHE A 186 3.91 17.38 12.61
CA PHE A 186 2.90 17.52 11.57
C PHE A 186 1.56 17.08 12.14
N ARG A 187 0.62 18.01 12.27
CA ARG A 187 -0.72 17.77 12.81
C ARG A 187 -1.77 18.10 11.75
N LEU A 188 -2.81 17.28 11.70
CA LEU A 188 -3.94 17.52 10.83
C LEU A 188 -4.75 18.76 11.33
N ASN A 189 -4.98 19.70 10.44
CA ASN A 189 -5.77 20.90 10.73
C ASN A 189 -7.25 20.57 10.86
N GLN A 190 -7.97 21.40 11.61
CA GLN A 190 -9.42 21.27 11.73
C GLN A 190 -10.08 21.38 10.34
N GLY A 191 -11.02 20.50 10.04
CA GLY A 191 -11.72 20.44 8.75
C GLY A 191 -10.93 19.71 7.63
N CYS A 192 -9.66 19.34 7.87
CA CYS A 192 -8.89 18.51 6.95
C CYS A 192 -9.00 17.03 7.34
N THR A 193 -8.87 16.13 6.35
CA THR A 193 -9.01 14.70 6.57
C THR A 193 -7.91 13.91 5.87
N VAL A 194 -7.25 13.01 6.58
CA VAL A 194 -6.47 11.91 6.00
C VAL A 194 -7.26 10.62 6.19
N TRP A 195 -7.66 10.00 5.09
CA TRP A 195 -8.26 8.68 5.13
C TRP A 195 -7.16 7.62 5.12
N PHE A 196 -6.92 7.01 6.27
CA PHE A 196 -5.95 5.94 6.43
C PHE A 196 -6.56 4.63 5.96
N THR A 197 -5.93 4.00 5.00
CA THR A 197 -6.36 2.73 4.41
C THR A 197 -5.22 1.73 4.42
N GLY A 198 -5.51 0.48 4.70
CA GLY A 198 -4.56 -0.62 4.66
C GLY A 198 -5.08 -1.78 3.84
N THR A 199 -4.21 -2.47 3.13
CA THR A 199 -4.53 -3.76 2.50
C THR A 199 -3.67 -4.85 3.11
N MET A 200 -4.24 -6.02 3.36
CA MET A 200 -3.50 -7.17 3.83
C MET A 200 -3.94 -8.47 3.16
N ASN A 201 -3.02 -9.37 3.03
CA ASN A 201 -3.29 -10.73 2.62
C ASN A 201 -3.49 -11.60 3.87
N PRO A 202 -4.22 -12.74 3.79
CA PRO A 202 -4.30 -13.68 4.89
C PRO A 202 -2.92 -14.12 5.37
N SER A 203 -2.80 -14.42 6.67
CA SER A 203 -1.54 -14.79 7.36
C SER A 203 -0.87 -16.07 6.85
N VAL A 204 -1.53 -16.85 6.00
CA VAL A 204 -0.93 -18.02 5.33
C VAL A 204 0.21 -17.67 4.35
N TYR A 205 0.38 -16.41 3.99
CA TYR A 205 1.50 -15.95 3.18
C TYR A 205 2.67 -15.56 4.09
N GLY A 206 3.86 -16.14 3.88
CA GLY A 206 5.06 -15.87 4.67
C GLY A 206 5.46 -14.37 4.68
N GLY A 207 6.22 -13.97 5.70
CA GLY A 207 6.70 -12.58 5.84
C GLY A 207 5.66 -11.59 6.38
N THR A 208 4.64 -12.09 7.10
CA THR A 208 3.57 -11.27 7.69
C THR A 208 3.54 -11.43 9.21
N TYR A 209 3.14 -10.35 9.88
CA TYR A 209 2.93 -10.30 11.33
C TYR A 209 1.43 -10.19 11.62
N ASP A 210 1.01 -10.69 12.77
CA ASP A 210 -0.32 -10.39 13.29
C ASP A 210 -0.41 -8.91 13.66
N LEU A 211 -1.52 -8.28 13.33
CA LEU A 211 -1.78 -6.92 13.77
C LEU A 211 -2.07 -6.90 15.27
N ASN A 212 -1.46 -5.94 15.97
CA ASN A 212 -1.75 -5.75 17.38
C ASN A 212 -3.21 -5.32 17.59
N GLU A 213 -3.79 -5.69 18.73
CA GLU A 213 -5.21 -5.45 19.04
C GLU A 213 -5.57 -3.96 19.06
N ASP A 214 -4.64 -3.10 19.53
CA ASP A 214 -4.85 -1.65 19.54
C ASP A 214 -4.98 -1.08 18.12
N LEU A 215 -4.19 -1.59 17.18
CA LEU A 215 -4.26 -1.18 15.79
C LEU A 215 -5.53 -1.67 15.11
N LYS A 216 -5.91 -2.94 15.36
CA LYS A 216 -7.17 -3.51 14.88
C LYS A 216 -8.38 -2.70 15.35
N SER A 217 -8.42 -2.32 16.64
CA SER A 217 -9.54 -1.58 17.22
C SER A 217 -9.76 -0.19 16.57
N ARG A 218 -8.75 0.35 15.87
CA ARG A 218 -8.80 1.65 15.20
C ARG A 218 -9.12 1.56 13.71
N MET A 219 -9.29 0.35 13.20
CA MET A 219 -9.56 0.10 11.77
C MET A 219 -10.94 -0.53 11.60
N SER A 220 -11.71 -0.04 10.66
CA SER A 220 -12.89 -0.74 10.14
C SER A 220 -12.44 -1.80 9.16
N GLU A 221 -12.77 -3.06 9.42
CA GLU A 221 -12.32 -4.18 8.60
C GLU A 221 -13.37 -4.55 7.55
N ILE A 222 -12.96 -4.70 6.31
CA ILE A 222 -13.78 -5.28 5.23
C ILE A 222 -13.02 -6.49 4.69
N GLU A 223 -13.70 -7.61 4.68
CA GLU A 223 -13.20 -8.84 4.06
C GLU A 223 -13.69 -8.96 2.63
N THR A 224 -12.78 -9.31 1.72
CA THR A 224 -13.07 -9.56 0.31
C THR A 224 -12.51 -10.91 -0.07
N ASP A 225 -13.15 -11.57 -1.03
CA ASP A 225 -12.69 -12.84 -1.60
C ASP A 225 -12.48 -12.69 -3.11
N TYR A 226 -12.21 -13.79 -3.80
CA TYR A 226 -12.26 -13.80 -5.25
C TYR A 226 -13.69 -13.55 -5.73
N PRO A 227 -13.86 -12.74 -6.79
CA PRO A 227 -15.19 -12.48 -7.34
C PRO A 227 -15.90 -13.77 -7.78
N PRO A 228 -17.22 -13.86 -7.64
CA PRO A 228 -17.99 -14.91 -8.32
C PRO A 228 -17.71 -14.90 -9.83
N THR A 229 -17.75 -16.06 -10.47
CA THR A 229 -17.37 -16.27 -11.87
C THR A 229 -17.97 -15.25 -12.84
N GLU A 230 -19.26 -14.93 -12.68
CA GLU A 230 -19.95 -13.97 -13.55
C GLU A 230 -19.40 -12.54 -13.43
N TYR A 231 -19.08 -12.11 -12.22
CA TYR A 231 -18.46 -10.81 -11.99
C TYR A 231 -16.99 -10.81 -12.43
N GLU A 232 -16.28 -11.91 -12.21
CA GLU A 232 -14.89 -12.04 -12.65
C GLU A 232 -14.79 -11.94 -14.18
N LYS A 233 -15.77 -12.51 -14.91
CA LYS A 233 -15.89 -12.36 -16.35
C LYS A 233 -16.11 -10.90 -16.78
N GLN A 234 -16.89 -10.13 -16.03
CA GLN A 234 -17.04 -8.69 -16.27
C GLN A 234 -15.72 -7.93 -16.06
N ILE A 235 -14.97 -8.24 -15.01
CA ILE A 235 -13.65 -7.66 -14.76
C ILE A 235 -12.69 -7.96 -15.92
N ILE A 236 -12.69 -9.20 -16.41
CA ILE A 236 -11.85 -9.63 -17.54
C ILE A 236 -12.22 -8.84 -18.79
N ARG A 237 -13.50 -8.74 -19.13
CA ARG A 237 -14.00 -7.97 -20.28
C ARG A 237 -13.63 -6.48 -20.16
N ALA A 238 -13.75 -5.88 -18.98
CA ALA A 238 -13.37 -4.50 -18.76
C ALA A 238 -11.88 -4.26 -19.03
N ASN A 239 -11.02 -5.24 -18.74
CA ASN A 239 -9.56 -5.14 -18.92
C ASN A 239 -9.09 -5.51 -20.33
N LEU A 240 -9.77 -6.42 -21.01
CA LEU A 240 -9.38 -6.88 -22.34
C LEU A 240 -10.10 -6.13 -23.47
N GLY A 241 -11.24 -5.49 -23.19
CA GLY A 241 -12.08 -4.88 -24.21
C GLY A 241 -12.84 -5.94 -25.02
N GLN A 242 -13.05 -5.69 -26.31
CA GLN A 242 -13.75 -6.64 -27.17
C GLN A 242 -13.02 -7.97 -27.27
N MET A 243 -13.78 -9.05 -27.13
CA MET A 243 -13.33 -10.43 -27.27
C MET A 243 -14.17 -11.12 -28.35
N ASP A 244 -13.53 -11.93 -29.20
CA ASP A 244 -14.20 -12.82 -30.12
C ASP A 244 -14.69 -14.09 -29.40
N ALA A 245 -15.43 -14.92 -30.09
CA ALA A 245 -15.99 -16.15 -29.52
C ALA A 245 -14.89 -17.09 -28.99
N ALA A 246 -13.76 -17.19 -29.69
CA ALA A 246 -12.66 -18.05 -29.26
C ALA A 246 -12.04 -17.56 -27.96
N MET A 247 -11.88 -16.25 -27.79
CA MET A 247 -11.34 -15.65 -26.54
C MET A 247 -12.36 -15.79 -25.40
N GLU A 248 -13.65 -15.70 -25.66
CA GLU A 248 -14.69 -15.96 -24.64
C GLU A 248 -14.64 -17.42 -24.17
N ASP A 249 -14.52 -18.39 -25.08
CA ASP A 249 -14.36 -19.81 -24.73
C ASP A 249 -13.11 -20.06 -23.90
N ILE A 250 -11.97 -19.48 -24.31
CA ILE A 250 -10.72 -19.56 -23.53
C ILE A 250 -10.90 -18.94 -22.15
N THR A 251 -11.63 -17.82 -22.04
CA THR A 251 -11.91 -17.16 -20.76
C THR A 251 -12.72 -18.08 -19.84
N ASP A 252 -13.73 -18.76 -20.35
CA ASP A 252 -14.54 -19.69 -19.56
C ASP A 252 -13.72 -20.91 -19.08
N LEU A 253 -12.83 -21.42 -19.91
CA LEU A 253 -11.90 -22.47 -19.52
C LEU A 253 -10.90 -22.00 -18.45
N MET A 254 -10.39 -20.77 -18.57
CA MET A 254 -9.51 -20.17 -17.56
C MET A 254 -10.20 -19.95 -16.22
N LEU A 255 -11.44 -19.50 -16.22
CA LEU A 255 -12.24 -19.32 -15.00
C LEU A 255 -12.51 -20.66 -14.31
N ARG A 256 -12.78 -21.71 -15.10
CA ARG A 256 -12.92 -23.07 -14.59
C ARG A 256 -11.60 -23.54 -13.93
N PHE A 257 -10.47 -23.35 -14.59
CA PHE A 257 -9.16 -23.71 -14.02
C PHE A 257 -8.86 -22.91 -12.76
N ALA A 258 -9.16 -21.61 -12.73
CA ALA A 258 -8.98 -20.75 -11.56
C ALA A 258 -9.84 -21.23 -10.38
N LYS A 259 -11.10 -21.59 -10.61
CA LYS A 259 -11.99 -22.13 -9.58
C LYS A 259 -11.40 -23.41 -8.96
N GLU A 260 -10.91 -24.32 -9.76
CA GLU A 260 -10.28 -25.55 -9.29
C GLU A 260 -9.01 -25.25 -8.48
N SER A 261 -8.16 -24.31 -8.92
CA SER A 261 -6.95 -23.92 -8.20
C SER A 261 -7.23 -23.31 -6.83
N ARG A 262 -8.28 -22.49 -6.72
CA ARG A 262 -8.70 -21.82 -5.45
C ARG A 262 -9.27 -22.79 -4.43
N GLN A 263 -9.83 -23.90 -4.87
CA GLN A 263 -10.31 -24.98 -3.98
C GLN A 263 -9.17 -25.81 -3.36
N LYS A 264 -7.93 -25.36 -3.45
CA LYS A 264 -6.70 -26.05 -2.98
C LYS A 264 -6.44 -27.39 -3.66
N ALA A 265 -7.10 -27.64 -4.78
CA ALA A 265 -6.91 -28.89 -5.54
C ALA A 265 -5.57 -28.93 -6.30
N ILE A 266 -4.94 -27.76 -6.51
CA ILE A 266 -3.75 -27.62 -7.38
C ILE A 266 -2.63 -26.82 -6.71
N GLY A 267 -2.75 -26.41 -5.46
CA GLY A 267 -1.73 -25.64 -4.71
C GLY A 267 -1.87 -24.12 -4.90
N TYR A 268 -1.19 -23.53 -5.89
CA TYR A 268 -1.25 -22.08 -6.11
C TYR A 268 -2.65 -21.60 -6.54
N ALA A 269 -3.26 -20.73 -5.74
CA ALA A 269 -4.57 -20.15 -6.04
C ALA A 269 -4.46 -19.03 -7.10
N LEU A 270 -4.99 -19.25 -8.28
CA LEU A 270 -4.98 -18.24 -9.36
C LEU A 270 -5.82 -17.02 -9.00
N SER A 271 -5.17 -15.86 -9.01
CA SER A 271 -5.86 -14.59 -8.82
C SER A 271 -6.50 -14.08 -10.12
N THR A 272 -7.46 -13.17 -9.98
CA THR A 272 -8.05 -12.46 -11.13
C THR A 272 -6.98 -11.73 -11.97
N ARG A 273 -5.95 -11.19 -11.32
CA ARG A 273 -4.79 -10.58 -11.98
C ARG A 273 -4.04 -11.59 -12.84
N ASP A 274 -3.87 -12.81 -12.37
CA ASP A 274 -3.19 -13.86 -13.13
C ASP A 274 -3.98 -14.24 -14.36
N ILE A 275 -5.30 -14.36 -14.24
CA ILE A 275 -6.19 -14.66 -15.37
C ILE A 275 -6.11 -13.57 -16.44
N VAL A 276 -6.27 -12.30 -16.04
CA VAL A 276 -6.20 -11.16 -16.97
C VAL A 276 -4.85 -11.15 -17.71
N ARG A 277 -3.74 -11.30 -16.99
CA ARG A 277 -2.38 -11.35 -17.58
C ARG A 277 -2.22 -12.52 -18.54
N THR A 278 -2.71 -13.70 -18.17
CA THR A 278 -2.63 -14.88 -19.04
C THR A 278 -3.44 -14.66 -20.32
N LEU A 279 -4.65 -14.12 -20.21
CA LEU A 279 -5.49 -13.84 -21.40
C LEU A 279 -4.90 -12.71 -22.27
N GLN A 280 -4.25 -11.71 -21.69
CA GLN A 280 -3.47 -10.73 -22.45
C GLN A 280 -2.33 -11.41 -23.23
N THR A 281 -1.64 -12.36 -22.60
CA THR A 281 -0.60 -13.15 -23.27
C THR A 281 -1.17 -14.06 -24.37
N VAL A 282 -2.35 -14.63 -24.16
CA VAL A 282 -3.05 -15.40 -25.22
C VAL A 282 -3.26 -14.51 -26.46
N ARG A 283 -3.70 -13.28 -26.26
CA ARG A 283 -3.96 -12.32 -27.35
C ARG A 283 -2.69 -11.94 -28.15
N THR A 284 -1.55 -11.83 -27.48
CA THR A 284 -0.31 -11.41 -28.12
C THR A 284 0.57 -12.55 -28.62
N ASN A 285 0.62 -13.65 -27.90
CA ASN A 285 1.57 -14.75 -28.11
C ASN A 285 0.91 -16.09 -28.40
N GLY A 286 -0.43 -16.17 -28.33
CA GLY A 286 -1.19 -17.41 -28.49
C GLY A 286 -1.37 -18.19 -27.20
N LEU A 287 -2.23 -19.21 -27.26
CA LEU A 287 -2.67 -19.96 -26.08
C LEU A 287 -1.56 -20.80 -25.46
N LYS A 288 -0.76 -21.50 -26.27
CA LYS A 288 0.30 -22.41 -25.79
C LYS A 288 1.35 -21.70 -24.92
N PRO A 289 2.02 -20.60 -25.37
CA PRO A 289 2.97 -19.87 -24.54
C PRO A 289 2.33 -19.30 -23.27
N ALA A 290 1.09 -18.80 -23.36
CA ALA A 290 0.39 -18.24 -22.20
C ALA A 290 0.15 -19.28 -21.10
N LEU A 291 -0.29 -20.47 -21.48
CA LEU A 291 -0.48 -21.58 -20.53
C LEU A 291 0.86 -22.10 -19.97
N GLN A 292 1.94 -22.12 -20.78
CA GLN A 292 3.28 -22.46 -20.28
C GLN A 292 3.72 -21.50 -19.17
N MET A 293 3.61 -20.20 -19.41
CA MET A 293 3.93 -19.17 -18.40
C MET A 293 3.06 -19.30 -17.15
N LEU A 294 1.79 -19.64 -17.31
CA LEU A 294 0.87 -19.85 -16.19
C LEU A 294 1.30 -21.03 -15.32
N VAL A 295 1.62 -22.15 -15.94
CA VAL A 295 2.05 -23.38 -15.21
C VAL A 295 3.40 -23.22 -14.53
N CYS A 296 4.27 -22.30 -14.99
CA CYS A 296 5.52 -21.97 -14.31
C CYS A 296 5.33 -21.36 -12.91
N LYS A 297 4.12 -20.96 -12.53
CA LYS A 297 3.80 -20.48 -11.16
C LYS A 297 3.70 -21.61 -10.14
N TYR A 298 3.60 -22.84 -10.61
CA TYR A 298 3.52 -24.04 -9.78
C TYR A 298 4.90 -24.71 -9.73
N GLU A 299 5.20 -25.37 -8.62
CA GLU A 299 6.49 -26.05 -8.40
C GLU A 299 6.30 -27.52 -8.05
N GLY A 300 7.31 -28.34 -8.29
CA GLY A 300 7.35 -29.74 -7.90
C GLY A 300 6.14 -30.57 -8.39
N GLU A 301 5.48 -31.29 -7.50
CA GLU A 301 4.30 -32.13 -7.79
C GLU A 301 3.06 -31.31 -8.14
N GLU A 302 2.94 -30.10 -7.59
CA GLU A 302 1.84 -29.18 -7.93
C GLU A 302 1.88 -28.79 -9.42
N ARG A 303 3.09 -28.62 -9.97
CA ARG A 303 3.28 -28.33 -11.39
C ARG A 303 2.82 -29.46 -12.29
N LYS A 304 3.10 -30.70 -11.92
CA LYS A 304 2.60 -31.88 -12.66
C LYS A 304 1.07 -31.95 -12.64
N THR A 305 0.48 -31.67 -11.48
CA THR A 305 -0.96 -31.64 -11.30
C THR A 305 -1.58 -30.51 -12.15
N ALA A 306 -0.99 -29.31 -12.13
CA ALA A 306 -1.44 -28.18 -12.92
C ALA A 306 -1.38 -28.48 -14.43
N LEU A 307 -0.27 -29.08 -14.92
CA LEU A 307 -0.13 -29.51 -16.31
C LEU A 307 -1.21 -30.51 -16.72
N ALA A 308 -1.46 -31.54 -15.92
CA ALA A 308 -2.49 -32.53 -16.18
C ALA A 308 -3.89 -31.89 -16.25
N ARG A 309 -4.19 -30.92 -15.36
CA ARG A 309 -5.47 -30.19 -15.35
C ARG A 309 -5.61 -29.26 -16.54
N VAL A 310 -4.56 -28.48 -16.87
CA VAL A 310 -4.54 -27.66 -18.09
C VAL A 310 -4.80 -28.52 -19.31
N GLY A 311 -4.08 -29.66 -19.47
CA GLY A 311 -4.31 -30.60 -20.57
C GLY A 311 -5.74 -31.17 -20.59
N SER A 312 -6.35 -31.41 -19.44
CA SER A 312 -7.73 -31.87 -19.33
C SER A 312 -8.76 -30.79 -19.70
N ILE A 313 -8.58 -29.57 -19.24
CA ILE A 313 -9.51 -28.46 -19.42
C ILE A 313 -9.45 -27.91 -20.85
N PHE A 314 -8.23 -27.76 -21.37
CA PHE A 314 -8.00 -27.18 -22.72
C PHE A 314 -7.86 -28.22 -23.85
N LYS A 315 -8.48 -29.35 -23.72
CA LYS A 315 -8.37 -30.50 -24.66
C LYS A 315 -8.55 -30.21 -26.13
N GLY A 316 -9.24 -29.14 -26.52
CA GLY A 316 -9.40 -28.71 -27.92
C GLY A 316 -8.29 -27.80 -28.43
N ALA A 317 -7.35 -27.37 -27.60
CA ALA A 317 -6.37 -26.31 -27.90
C ALA A 317 -4.97 -26.86 -28.16
N THR A 318 -4.80 -28.10 -28.60
CA THR A 318 -3.47 -28.74 -28.91
C THR A 318 -2.42 -28.57 -27.81
N VAL A 319 -2.83 -28.65 -26.55
CA VAL A 319 -1.97 -28.48 -25.38
C VAL A 319 -1.19 -29.76 -25.07
N THR A 320 -1.51 -30.86 -25.73
CA THR A 320 -0.89 -32.20 -25.51
C THR A 320 0.58 -32.28 -25.88
N GLU A 321 1.13 -31.25 -26.56
CA GLU A 321 2.57 -31.18 -26.87
C GLU A 321 3.36 -30.29 -25.89
N PHE A 322 2.84 -30.06 -24.68
CA PHE A 322 3.41 -29.05 -23.78
C PHE A 322 4.80 -29.42 -23.24
N TRP A 323 5.10 -30.71 -23.14
CA TRP A 323 6.32 -31.12 -22.46
C TRP A 323 6.74 -32.54 -22.83
N ASP A 324 7.17 -32.73 -24.04
CA ASP A 324 8.14 -33.80 -24.29
C ASP A 324 9.46 -33.29 -23.75
N GLY A 325 9.79 -33.77 -22.53
CA GLY A 325 11.02 -33.43 -21.85
C GLY A 325 12.23 -33.84 -22.70
N LYS A 326 12.74 -32.91 -23.46
CA LYS A 326 14.10 -32.89 -23.99
C LYS A 326 14.71 -31.53 -23.76
#